data_9cd1c6f9bec6a83f079787d64b1af297
#
_entry.id   9cd1c6f9bec6a83f079787d64b1af297
#
_cell.length_a   1.000
_cell.length_b   1.000
_cell.length_c   1.000
_cell.angle_alpha   90.00
_cell.angle_beta   90.00
_cell.angle_gamma   90.00
#
_symmetry.space_group_name_H-M   'P 1'
#
loop_
_entity.id
_entity.type
_entity.pdbx_description
1 polymer ?
#
loop_
_entity_poly.entity_id
_entity_poly.type
_entity_poly.pdbx_seq_one_letter_code
_entity_poly.pdbx_strand_id
1 'polypeptide(L)'
;GVAMVAATDGLGAAIFDVEDTPASEKALEQLRRCLAQQDPQLLQHFLQHNPFCVDGLLTLAEYYRSQQSHEQAFQLVRRATYAIECAFSPGFSPFQERGVGPSMLRPCVVLRLSDDPAWPGWSWLRALWMHTHGLAGQGLHRTALEACKLLLAATLPRDPCRALVACDLLCLRARQYDFLAWLSR
;
A
#
# COMPACT_ATOMS: atom_id res chain seq x y z
N GLY A 1 11.03 -6.53 9.95
CA GLY A 1 9.94 -6.27 9.02
C GLY A 1 8.59 -6.25 9.75
N VAL A 2 7.58 -5.80 9.06
CA VAL A 2 6.18 -5.88 9.52
C VAL A 2 5.70 -7.31 9.33
N ALA A 3 4.87 -7.82 10.22
CA ALA A 3 4.23 -9.12 10.12
C ALA A 3 2.72 -8.95 9.96
N MET A 4 2.12 -9.80 9.13
CA MET A 4 0.67 -9.85 8.96
C MET A 4 0.12 -11.05 9.73
N VAL A 5 -0.81 -10.80 10.63
CA VAL A 5 -1.38 -11.82 11.53
C VAL A 5 -2.86 -12.02 11.17
N ALA A 6 -3.27 -13.28 11.05
CA ALA A 6 -4.66 -13.62 10.80
C ALA A 6 -5.50 -13.45 12.08
N ALA A 7 -6.59 -12.69 12.00
CA ALA A 7 -7.61 -12.58 13.00
C ALA A 7 -8.94 -13.11 12.44
N THR A 8 -9.68 -13.90 13.21
CA THR A 8 -10.97 -14.44 12.75
C THR A 8 -12.11 -13.50 13.16
N ASP A 9 -12.92 -13.10 12.20
CA ASP A 9 -14.22 -12.46 12.46
C ASP A 9 -15.35 -13.47 12.22
N GLY A 10 -16.40 -13.37 13.04
CA GLY A 10 -17.55 -14.29 13.01
C GLY A 10 -18.41 -14.25 11.72
N LEU A 11 -18.02 -13.47 10.71
CA LEU A 11 -18.76 -13.24 9.46
C LEU A 11 -18.16 -13.97 8.24
N GLY A 12 -17.17 -14.82 8.42
CA GLY A 12 -16.61 -15.67 7.35
C GLY A 12 -15.64 -14.97 6.39
N ALA A 13 -15.29 -13.70 6.62
CA ALA A 13 -14.17 -13.03 5.98
C ALA A 13 -12.92 -13.20 6.85
N ALA A 14 -11.77 -13.51 6.23
CA ALA A 14 -10.51 -13.52 6.94
C ALA A 14 -10.07 -12.07 7.19
N ILE A 15 -9.98 -11.69 8.46
CA ILE A 15 -9.44 -10.40 8.88
C ILE A 15 -7.95 -10.57 9.15
N PHE A 16 -7.15 -9.64 8.67
CA PHE A 16 -5.73 -9.59 8.94
C PHE A 16 -5.38 -8.29 9.65
N ASP A 17 -4.48 -8.41 10.60
CA ASP A 17 -3.86 -7.26 11.27
C ASP A 17 -2.40 -7.13 10.85
N VAL A 18 -1.88 -5.92 10.93
CA VAL A 18 -0.48 -5.60 10.59
C VAL A 18 0.21 -5.21 11.88
N GLU A 19 1.21 -5.98 12.27
CA GLU A 19 1.97 -5.77 13.50
C GLU A 19 3.44 -5.51 13.20
N ASP A 20 4.07 -4.69 14.04
CA ASP A 20 5.51 -4.50 14.00
C ASP A 20 6.23 -5.65 14.69
N THR A 21 7.29 -6.12 14.05
CA THR A 21 8.24 -7.04 14.71
C THR A 21 9.23 -6.25 15.56
N PRO A 22 9.86 -6.85 16.58
CA PRO A 22 10.89 -6.17 17.39
C PRO A 22 12.06 -5.62 16.56
N ALA A 23 12.35 -6.22 15.40
CA ALA A 23 13.35 -5.72 14.47
C ALA A 23 12.84 -4.47 13.71
N SER A 24 11.54 -4.42 13.39
CA SER A 24 10.91 -3.25 12.79
C SER A 24 10.91 -2.06 13.74
N GLU A 25 10.52 -2.26 14.99
CA GLU A 25 10.51 -1.21 16.01
C GLU A 25 11.88 -0.55 16.19
N LYS A 26 12.96 -1.37 16.26
CA LYS A 26 14.33 -0.85 16.33
C LYS A 26 14.71 -0.04 15.08
N ALA A 27 14.34 -0.53 13.90
CA ALA A 27 14.59 0.19 12.65
C ALA A 27 13.81 1.50 12.58
N LEU A 28 12.56 1.54 13.05
CA LEU A 28 11.74 2.75 13.10
C LEU A 28 12.33 3.79 14.07
N GLU A 29 12.84 3.36 15.21
CA GLU A 29 13.52 4.27 16.15
C GLU A 29 14.78 4.90 15.54
N GLN A 30 15.59 4.11 14.82
CA GLN A 30 16.74 4.63 14.09
C GLN A 30 16.31 5.58 12.97
N LEU A 31 15.25 5.23 12.23
CA LEU A 31 14.68 6.08 11.19
C LEU A 31 14.26 7.45 11.75
N ARG A 32 13.55 7.47 12.88
CA ARG A 32 13.14 8.74 13.53
C ARG A 32 14.33 9.63 13.82
N ARG A 33 15.45 9.06 14.28
CA ARG A 33 16.70 9.82 14.52
C ARG A 33 17.31 10.35 13.24
N CYS A 34 17.30 9.57 12.16
CA CYS A 34 17.76 10.03 10.85
C CYS A 34 16.89 11.16 10.31
N LEU A 35 15.57 11.04 10.42
CA LEU A 35 14.62 12.05 9.94
C LEU A 35 14.73 13.37 10.70
N ALA A 36 15.06 13.34 11.99
CA ALA A 36 15.28 14.55 12.79
C ALA A 36 16.45 15.41 12.27
N GLN A 37 17.40 14.81 11.56
CA GLN A 37 18.54 15.51 10.98
C GLN A 37 18.25 16.09 9.59
N GLN A 38 17.13 15.73 8.97
CA GLN A 38 16.70 16.20 7.65
C GLN A 38 17.74 16.01 6.53
N ASP A 39 18.64 15.03 6.67
CA ASP A 39 19.69 14.74 5.70
C ASP A 39 19.31 13.50 4.85
N PRO A 40 19.08 13.67 3.54
CA PRO A 40 18.76 12.56 2.65
C PRO A 40 19.91 11.53 2.53
N GLN A 41 21.17 11.94 2.71
CA GLN A 41 22.31 11.02 2.63
C GLN A 41 22.33 10.06 3.82
N LEU A 42 21.99 10.55 5.00
CA LEU A 42 21.84 9.70 6.19
C LEU A 42 20.70 8.70 6.02
N LEU A 43 19.59 9.11 5.39
CA LEU A 43 18.48 8.21 5.10
C LEU A 43 18.88 7.13 4.08
N GLN A 44 19.65 7.48 3.05
CA GLN A 44 20.20 6.51 2.10
C GLN A 44 21.14 5.50 2.79
N HIS A 45 22.05 5.98 3.63
CA HIS A 45 22.95 5.13 4.40
C HIS A 45 22.19 4.20 5.36
N PHE A 46 21.17 4.72 6.05
CA PHE A 46 20.28 3.92 6.89
C PHE A 46 19.63 2.77 6.09
N LEU A 47 19.13 3.06 4.87
CA LEU A 47 18.49 2.07 4.02
C LEU A 47 19.45 1.02 3.43
N GLN A 48 20.75 1.27 3.39
CA GLN A 48 21.74 0.24 3.06
C GLN A 48 21.81 -0.85 4.14
N HIS A 49 21.62 -0.49 5.40
CA HIS A 49 21.61 -1.42 6.54
C HIS A 49 20.21 -1.98 6.85
N ASN A 50 19.15 -1.26 6.47
CA ASN A 50 17.76 -1.62 6.69
C ASN A 50 16.96 -1.62 5.36
N PRO A 51 17.27 -2.50 4.39
CA PRO A 51 16.75 -2.42 3.03
C PRO A 51 15.24 -2.68 2.91
N PHE A 52 14.63 -3.23 3.95
CA PHE A 52 13.20 -3.55 4.01
C PHE A 52 12.41 -2.65 4.96
N CYS A 53 12.99 -1.51 5.39
CA CYS A 53 12.27 -0.52 6.17
C CYS A 53 11.33 0.27 5.24
N VAL A 54 10.04 -0.09 5.26
CA VAL A 54 9.02 0.46 4.35
C VAL A 54 8.91 1.98 4.51
N ASP A 55 8.81 2.48 5.73
CA ASP A 55 8.68 3.92 6.00
C ASP A 55 9.89 4.72 5.52
N GLY A 56 11.09 4.19 5.70
CA GLY A 56 12.32 4.82 5.18
C GLY A 56 12.33 4.88 3.66
N LEU A 57 11.92 3.79 2.98
CA LEU A 57 11.83 3.72 1.53
C LEU A 57 10.80 4.73 0.99
N LEU A 58 9.62 4.82 1.61
CA LEU A 58 8.57 5.75 1.19
C LEU A 58 8.96 7.21 1.43
N THR A 59 9.62 7.50 2.54
CA THR A 59 10.10 8.86 2.84
C THR A 59 11.17 9.31 1.84
N LEU A 60 12.12 8.42 1.50
CA LEU A 60 13.11 8.71 0.48
C LEU A 60 12.47 8.86 -0.91
N ALA A 61 11.44 8.08 -1.22
CA ALA A 61 10.68 8.21 -2.46
C ALA A 61 9.98 9.57 -2.57
N GLU A 62 9.42 10.08 -1.48
CA GLU A 62 8.82 11.43 -1.45
C GLU A 62 9.86 12.53 -1.66
N TYR A 63 11.03 12.37 -1.07
CA TYR A 63 12.15 13.29 -1.31
C TYR A 63 12.52 13.32 -2.80
N TYR A 64 12.73 12.16 -3.45
CA TYR A 64 13.04 12.11 -4.89
C TYR A 64 11.92 12.67 -5.75
N ARG A 65 10.66 12.45 -5.36
CA ARG A 65 9.50 13.02 -6.04
C ARG A 65 9.50 14.56 -5.98
N SER A 66 9.87 15.14 -4.84
CA SER A 66 10.00 16.59 -4.69
C SER A 66 11.13 17.16 -5.55
N GLN A 67 12.16 16.36 -5.83
CA GLN A 67 13.27 16.70 -6.72
C GLN A 67 12.97 16.39 -8.22
N GLN A 68 11.71 16.08 -8.56
CA GLN A 68 11.26 15.71 -9.91
C GLN A 68 11.92 14.41 -10.45
N SER A 69 12.59 13.65 -9.61
CA SER A 69 13.24 12.37 -9.95
C SER A 69 12.25 11.20 -9.85
N HIS A 70 11.22 11.24 -10.70
CA HIS A 70 10.06 10.35 -10.62
C HIS A 70 10.42 8.86 -10.77
N GLU A 71 11.40 8.54 -11.63
CA GLU A 71 11.82 7.14 -11.83
C GLU A 71 12.48 6.58 -10.57
N GLN A 72 13.40 7.32 -9.94
CA GLN A 72 14.04 6.90 -8.70
C GLN A 72 13.03 6.76 -7.56
N ALA A 73 12.10 7.70 -7.46
CA ALA A 73 11.01 7.62 -6.50
C ALA A 73 10.17 6.35 -6.70
N PHE A 74 9.81 6.03 -7.94
CA PHE A 74 9.00 4.86 -8.24
C PHE A 74 9.73 3.54 -7.96
N GLN A 75 11.03 3.45 -8.21
CA GLN A 75 11.83 2.27 -7.85
C GLN A 75 11.84 2.02 -6.33
N LEU A 76 11.92 3.05 -5.52
CA LEU A 76 11.83 2.92 -4.06
C LEU A 76 10.44 2.47 -3.60
N VAL A 77 9.39 2.99 -4.22
CA VAL A 77 8.01 2.55 -3.95
C VAL A 77 7.83 1.08 -4.29
N ARG A 78 8.36 0.61 -5.44
CA ARG A 78 8.34 -0.81 -5.82
C ARG A 78 9.07 -1.69 -4.80
N ARG A 79 10.22 -1.23 -4.30
CA ARG A 79 10.95 -1.96 -3.24
C ARG A 79 10.14 -2.02 -1.94
N ALA A 80 9.46 -0.92 -1.57
CA ALA A 80 8.58 -0.89 -0.41
C ALA A 80 7.41 -1.87 -0.57
N THR A 81 6.75 -1.89 -1.74
CA THR A 81 5.68 -2.83 -2.05
C THR A 81 6.16 -4.28 -1.96
N TYR A 82 7.32 -4.59 -2.55
CA TYR A 82 7.93 -5.92 -2.46
C TYR A 82 8.23 -6.34 -1.01
N ALA A 83 8.77 -5.43 -0.19
CA ALA A 83 9.05 -5.70 1.22
C ALA A 83 7.77 -6.07 2.00
N ILE A 84 6.65 -5.44 1.66
CA ILE A 84 5.34 -5.73 2.24
C ILE A 84 4.82 -7.09 1.75
N GLU A 85 4.92 -7.39 0.45
CA GLU A 85 4.53 -8.69 -0.11
C GLU A 85 5.27 -9.85 0.57
N CYS A 86 6.56 -9.66 0.87
CA CYS A 86 7.35 -10.64 1.62
C CYS A 86 6.87 -10.84 3.08
N ALA A 87 6.13 -9.89 3.61
CA ALA A 87 5.58 -9.95 4.98
C ALA A 87 4.16 -10.53 5.03
N PHE A 88 3.55 -10.85 3.90
CA PHE A 88 2.20 -11.41 3.86
C PHE A 88 2.14 -12.78 4.55
N SER A 89 1.10 -12.98 5.34
CA SER A 89 0.76 -14.30 5.87
C SER A 89 0.39 -15.26 4.72
N PRO A 90 0.75 -16.54 4.78
CA PRO A 90 0.36 -17.52 3.75
C PRO A 90 -1.15 -17.60 3.46
N GLY A 91 -1.97 -17.23 4.44
CA GLY A 91 -3.43 -17.16 4.27
C GLY A 91 -3.95 -15.85 3.67
N PHE A 92 -3.08 -14.86 3.51
CA PHE A 92 -3.47 -13.58 2.93
C PHE A 92 -3.42 -13.65 1.41
N SER A 93 -4.57 -13.82 0.78
CA SER A 93 -4.73 -13.84 -0.67
C SER A 93 -5.72 -12.75 -1.12
N PRO A 94 -5.27 -11.53 -1.37
CA PRO A 94 -6.15 -10.44 -1.78
C PRO A 94 -6.75 -10.63 -3.18
N PHE A 95 -6.17 -11.53 -3.97
CA PHE A 95 -6.56 -11.83 -5.35
C PHE A 95 -7.33 -13.15 -5.50
N GLN A 96 -7.85 -13.71 -4.42
CA GLN A 96 -8.60 -14.95 -4.52
C GLN A 96 -9.88 -14.72 -5.33
N GLU A 97 -9.93 -15.28 -6.54
CA GLU A 97 -11.08 -15.22 -7.42
C GLU A 97 -12.28 -15.96 -6.78
N ARG A 98 -13.21 -15.21 -6.25
CA ARG A 98 -14.54 -15.72 -5.92
C ARG A 98 -15.53 -15.25 -6.97
N GLY A 99 -15.60 -16.00 -8.09
CA GLY A 99 -16.65 -15.86 -9.08
C GLY A 99 -16.44 -14.79 -10.15
N VAL A 100 -17.14 -14.96 -11.26
CA VAL A 100 -17.20 -14.02 -12.38
C VAL A 100 -18.29 -12.99 -12.07
N GLY A 101 -17.98 -11.69 -12.13
CA GLY A 101 -18.97 -10.62 -12.00
C GLY A 101 -18.60 -9.53 -10.99
N PRO A 102 -19.53 -8.64 -10.64
CA PRO A 102 -19.29 -7.47 -9.76
C PRO A 102 -18.90 -7.80 -8.32
N SER A 103 -18.75 -9.07 -7.98
CA SER A 103 -18.17 -9.53 -6.71
C SER A 103 -16.66 -9.23 -6.57
N MET A 104 -16.02 -8.63 -7.57
CA MET A 104 -14.60 -8.24 -7.53
C MET A 104 -14.21 -7.32 -6.38
N LEU A 105 -15.13 -6.57 -5.82
CA LEU A 105 -14.91 -5.73 -4.63
C LEU A 105 -15.46 -6.34 -3.34
N ARG A 106 -15.91 -7.60 -3.34
CA ARG A 106 -16.17 -8.28 -2.07
C ARG A 106 -14.82 -8.73 -1.51
N PRO A 107 -14.34 -8.09 -0.46
CA PRO A 107 -13.04 -8.44 0.11
C PRO A 107 -13.12 -9.87 0.63
N CYS A 108 -12.32 -10.77 0.04
CA CYS A 108 -12.07 -12.08 0.65
C CYS A 108 -11.19 -11.92 1.90
N VAL A 109 -10.56 -10.77 1.99
CA VAL A 109 -9.59 -10.41 3.01
C VAL A 109 -9.81 -8.96 3.37
N VAL A 110 -10.05 -8.68 4.64
CA VAL A 110 -10.24 -7.33 5.17
C VAL A 110 -9.07 -7.03 6.12
N LEU A 111 -8.48 -5.85 5.97
CA LEU A 111 -7.55 -5.34 6.96
C LEU A 111 -8.31 -4.72 8.13
N ARG A 112 -7.86 -5.02 9.33
CA ARG A 112 -8.32 -4.31 10.52
C ARG A 112 -7.69 -2.91 10.52
N LEU A 113 -8.44 -1.93 10.04
CA LEU A 113 -8.00 -0.54 10.03
C LEU A 113 -8.02 0.02 11.46
N SER A 114 -6.91 0.60 11.88
CA SER A 114 -6.79 1.33 13.14
C SER A 114 -6.80 2.83 12.90
N ASP A 115 -7.35 3.60 13.85
CA ASP A 115 -7.27 5.07 13.85
C ASP A 115 -5.98 5.57 14.52
N ASP A 116 -5.20 4.66 15.10
CA ASP A 116 -3.90 4.99 15.68
C ASP A 116 -2.92 5.42 14.56
N PRO A 117 -2.38 6.64 14.59
CA PRO A 117 -1.39 7.09 13.62
C PRO A 117 -0.09 6.27 13.65
N ALA A 118 0.18 5.53 14.73
CA ALA A 118 1.31 4.63 14.84
C ALA A 118 1.04 3.22 14.28
N TRP A 119 -0.16 2.95 13.79
CA TRP A 119 -0.50 1.63 13.25
C TRP A 119 0.35 1.28 12.01
N PRO A 120 1.08 0.15 12.01
CA PRO A 120 2.01 -0.22 10.93
C PRO A 120 1.33 -0.37 9.55
N GLY A 121 0.05 -0.68 9.53
CA GLY A 121 -0.71 -0.82 8.29
C GLY A 121 -0.82 0.47 7.46
N TRP A 122 -0.62 1.64 8.06
CA TRP A 122 -0.57 2.91 7.32
C TRP A 122 0.53 2.93 6.28
N SER A 123 1.70 2.37 6.59
CA SER A 123 2.82 2.28 5.66
C SER A 123 2.48 1.42 4.44
N TRP A 124 1.71 0.34 4.65
CA TRP A 124 1.22 -0.48 3.55
C TRP A 124 0.23 0.25 2.66
N LEU A 125 -0.77 0.92 3.25
CA LEU A 125 -1.75 1.70 2.49
C LEU A 125 -1.07 2.81 1.69
N ARG A 126 -0.12 3.51 2.31
CA ARG A 126 0.68 4.57 1.68
C ARG A 126 1.53 4.02 0.53
N ALA A 127 2.19 2.87 0.70
CA ALA A 127 2.97 2.23 -0.34
C ALA A 127 2.10 1.89 -1.56
N LEU A 128 0.96 1.25 -1.33
CA LEU A 128 0.03 0.85 -2.39
C LEU A 128 -0.58 2.07 -3.10
N TRP A 129 -0.90 3.12 -2.35
CA TRP A 129 -1.35 4.39 -2.89
C TRP A 129 -0.29 5.06 -3.79
N MET A 130 0.96 5.17 -3.30
CA MET A 130 2.06 5.73 -4.07
C MET A 130 2.39 4.87 -5.30
N HIS A 131 2.27 3.55 -5.20
CA HIS A 131 2.44 2.62 -6.30
C HIS A 131 1.39 2.85 -7.40
N THR A 132 0.12 2.97 -7.00
CA THR A 132 -0.99 3.28 -7.91
C THR A 132 -0.74 4.56 -8.70
N HIS A 133 -0.32 5.63 -8.02
CA HIS A 133 0.00 6.90 -8.65
C HIS A 133 1.24 6.83 -9.56
N GLY A 134 2.25 6.08 -9.16
CA GLY A 134 3.45 5.86 -9.97
C GLY A 134 3.13 5.15 -11.28
N LEU A 135 2.33 4.09 -11.23
CA LEU A 135 1.84 3.37 -12.41
C LEU A 135 1.01 4.28 -13.34
N ALA A 136 0.11 5.07 -12.75
CA ALA A 136 -0.70 6.02 -13.51
C ALA A 136 0.15 7.10 -14.21
N GLY A 137 1.19 7.58 -13.52
CA GLY A 137 2.16 8.54 -14.09
C GLY A 137 2.98 7.97 -15.25
N GLN A 138 3.21 6.66 -15.28
CA GLN A 138 3.85 5.96 -16.39
C GLN A 138 2.89 5.58 -17.54
N GLY A 139 1.62 5.97 -17.45
CA GLY A 139 0.60 5.63 -18.45
C GLY A 139 0.04 4.20 -18.32
N LEU A 140 0.43 3.45 -17.31
CA LEU A 140 -0.03 2.06 -17.06
C LEU A 140 -1.39 2.05 -16.35
N HIS A 141 -2.39 2.72 -16.94
CA HIS A 141 -3.66 3.01 -16.29
C HIS A 141 -4.47 1.76 -15.91
N ARG A 142 -4.38 0.66 -16.68
CA ARG A 142 -5.05 -0.61 -16.33
C ARG A 142 -4.46 -1.23 -15.08
N THR A 143 -3.14 -1.32 -15.01
CA THR A 143 -2.43 -1.85 -13.83
C THR A 143 -2.65 -0.97 -12.61
N ALA A 144 -2.63 0.36 -12.80
CA ALA A 144 -2.95 1.32 -11.75
C ALA A 144 -4.37 1.13 -11.21
N LEU A 145 -5.35 0.86 -12.09
CA LEU A 145 -6.72 0.57 -11.69
C LEU A 145 -6.82 -0.69 -10.84
N GLU A 146 -6.13 -1.78 -11.22
CA GLU A 146 -6.14 -3.01 -10.41
C GLU A 146 -5.49 -2.80 -9.03
N ALA A 147 -4.40 -2.05 -8.95
CA ALA A 147 -3.80 -1.67 -7.67
C ALA A 147 -4.75 -0.79 -6.83
N CYS A 148 -5.50 0.12 -7.46
CA CYS A 148 -6.52 0.93 -6.80
C CYS A 148 -7.69 0.08 -6.28
N LYS A 149 -8.16 -0.89 -7.06
CA LYS A 149 -9.20 -1.85 -6.64
C LYS A 149 -8.75 -2.67 -5.42
N LEU A 150 -7.48 -3.09 -5.40
CA LEU A 150 -6.91 -3.80 -4.25
C LEU A 150 -6.95 -2.91 -3.00
N LEU A 151 -6.54 -1.63 -3.12
CA LEU A 151 -6.58 -0.68 -2.03
C LEU A 151 -8.01 -0.48 -1.51
N LEU A 152 -8.99 -0.30 -2.42
CA LEU A 152 -10.41 -0.21 -2.07
C LEU A 152 -10.90 -1.47 -1.37
N ALA A 153 -10.63 -2.65 -1.92
CA ALA A 153 -11.06 -3.92 -1.33
C ALA A 153 -10.52 -4.12 0.09
N ALA A 154 -9.30 -3.66 0.36
CA ALA A 154 -8.67 -3.75 1.68
C ALA A 154 -9.20 -2.72 2.69
N THR A 155 -9.75 -1.59 2.23
CA THR A 155 -10.07 -0.46 3.11
C THR A 155 -11.57 -0.12 3.22
N LEU A 156 -12.41 -0.62 2.31
CA LEU A 156 -13.86 -0.37 2.40
C LEU A 156 -14.45 -0.94 3.71
N PRO A 157 -15.44 -0.26 4.30
CA PRO A 157 -16.14 0.93 3.79
C PRO A 157 -15.48 2.28 4.15
N ARG A 158 -14.34 2.31 4.84
CA ARG A 158 -13.76 3.55 5.41
C ARG A 158 -13.01 4.41 4.40
N ASP A 159 -12.38 3.81 3.38
CA ASP A 159 -11.58 4.46 2.32
C ASP A 159 -10.69 5.62 2.80
N PRO A 160 -9.74 5.39 3.72
CA PRO A 160 -8.94 6.45 4.32
C PRO A 160 -8.02 7.17 3.31
N CYS A 161 -7.71 6.52 2.19
CA CYS A 161 -6.87 7.07 1.12
C CYS A 161 -7.69 7.83 0.06
N ARG A 162 -9.03 7.85 0.17
CA ARG A 162 -9.94 8.37 -0.86
C ARG A 162 -9.69 7.74 -2.25
N ALA A 163 -9.40 6.44 -2.23
CA ALA A 163 -9.06 5.68 -3.43
C ALA A 163 -10.25 5.57 -4.40
N LEU A 164 -11.49 5.71 -3.91
CA LEU A 164 -12.69 5.71 -4.73
C LEU A 164 -12.66 6.84 -5.79
N VAL A 165 -12.23 8.04 -5.41
CA VAL A 165 -12.12 9.18 -6.33
C VAL A 165 -11.06 8.94 -7.40
N ALA A 166 -9.91 8.33 -7.01
CA ALA A 166 -8.87 7.97 -7.98
C ALA A 166 -9.33 6.83 -8.90
N CYS A 167 -10.14 5.91 -8.38
CA CYS A 167 -10.68 4.79 -9.13
C CYS A 167 -11.54 5.26 -10.30
N ASP A 168 -12.41 6.26 -10.12
CA ASP A 168 -13.23 6.84 -11.18
C ASP A 168 -12.36 7.35 -12.33
N LEU A 169 -11.33 8.15 -12.01
CA LEU A 169 -10.42 8.69 -13.01
C LEU A 169 -9.63 7.58 -13.72
N LEU A 170 -9.18 6.58 -12.99
CA LEU A 170 -8.45 5.45 -13.55
C LEU A 170 -9.33 4.58 -14.45
N CYS A 171 -10.62 4.40 -14.11
CA CYS A 171 -11.60 3.71 -14.95
C CYS A 171 -11.75 4.40 -16.31
N LEU A 172 -11.87 5.72 -16.31
CA LEU A 172 -11.96 6.51 -17.56
C LEU A 172 -10.69 6.36 -18.40
N ARG A 173 -9.51 6.50 -17.80
CA ARG A 173 -8.22 6.37 -18.48
C ARG A 173 -7.92 4.96 -18.96
N ALA A 174 -8.36 3.95 -18.22
CA ALA A 174 -8.23 2.54 -18.59
C ALA A 174 -9.33 2.06 -19.55
N ARG A 175 -10.33 2.89 -19.87
CA ARG A 175 -11.52 2.57 -20.67
C ARG A 175 -12.32 1.40 -20.09
N GLN A 176 -12.44 1.34 -18.77
CA GLN A 176 -13.19 0.32 -18.04
C GLN A 176 -14.58 0.87 -17.64
N TYR A 177 -15.40 1.19 -18.63
CA TYR A 177 -16.68 1.88 -18.46
C TYR A 177 -17.73 1.01 -17.75
N ASP A 178 -17.72 -0.31 -17.98
CA ASP A 178 -18.65 -1.24 -17.32
C ASP A 178 -18.41 -1.26 -15.81
N PHE A 179 -17.14 -1.27 -15.39
CA PHE A 179 -16.77 -1.21 -13.98
C PHE A 179 -17.14 0.14 -13.37
N LEU A 180 -16.91 1.24 -14.09
CA LEU A 180 -17.31 2.59 -13.65
C LEU A 180 -18.83 2.70 -13.46
N ALA A 181 -19.61 2.19 -14.42
CA ALA A 181 -21.08 2.17 -14.36
C ALA A 181 -21.59 1.31 -13.19
N TRP A 182 -20.86 0.24 -12.85
CA TRP A 182 -21.19 -0.59 -11.69
C TRP A 182 -20.86 0.14 -10.38
N LEU A 183 -19.72 0.85 -10.31
CA LEU A 183 -19.27 1.57 -9.12
C LEU A 183 -20.19 2.74 -8.75
N SER A 184 -20.90 3.31 -9.73
CA SER A 184 -21.80 4.45 -9.56
C SER A 184 -23.22 4.05 -9.05
N ARG A 185 -23.51 2.75 -8.87
CA ARG A 185 -24.79 2.22 -8.38
C ARG A 185 -24.81 2.00 -6.88
#